data_cfbf5d0ce28635da4038c251b19ca578
#
_entry.id   cfbf5d0ce28635da4038c251b19ca578
#
_cell.length_a   1.000
_cell.length_b   1.000
_cell.length_c   1.000
_cell.angle_alpha   90.00
_cell.angle_beta   90.00
_cell.angle_gamma   90.00
#
_symmetry.space_group_name_H-M   'P 1'
#
loop_
_entity.id
_entity.type
_entity.pdbx_description
1 polymer ?
#
loop_
_entity_poly.entity_id
_entity_poly.type
_entity_poly.pdbx_seq_one_letter_code
_entity_poly.pdbx_strand_id
1 'polypeptide(L)'
;KEFNIEKIYSSEEEAFLEKEVVFDIAVPPQVLIEVVKKIPEGSICQLQKPMGNSMKDAQLIRQIIKEKKIIACVNLQLKFSPMMIALREAIDKDMIGQITELEISLSVKTPWHLWPFLETLDNVEVPLHSIHYLDWIRSVLGNPRSVHCKSIKHPSVPKLSDARSSIILEYEKDIRCCLSINH
;
A
#
# COMPACT_ATOMS: atom_id res chain seq x y z
N LYS A 1 6.26 7.04 26.83
CA LYS A 1 6.21 8.32 27.55
C LYS A 1 5.98 9.49 26.60
N GLU A 2 6.63 9.48 25.42
CA GLU A 2 6.49 10.55 24.41
C GLU A 2 5.08 10.63 23.80
N PHE A 3 4.38 9.52 23.67
CA PHE A 3 3.08 9.39 23.02
C PHE A 3 1.94 9.05 23.99
N ASN A 4 2.14 9.12 25.32
CA ASN A 4 1.13 8.79 26.34
C ASN A 4 0.44 7.43 26.11
N ILE A 5 1.20 6.41 25.69
CA ILE A 5 0.67 5.06 25.55
C ILE A 5 0.39 4.49 26.94
N GLU A 6 -0.86 4.17 27.21
CA GLU A 6 -1.32 3.72 28.52
C GLU A 6 -0.90 2.29 28.83
N LYS A 7 -0.91 1.41 27.82
CA LYS A 7 -0.57 -0.01 27.98
C LYS A 7 0.49 -0.43 26.97
N ILE A 8 1.56 -1.02 27.50
CA ILE A 8 2.65 -1.57 26.68
C ILE A 8 2.75 -3.05 27.04
N TYR A 9 2.74 -3.91 26.02
CA TYR A 9 2.89 -5.36 26.17
C TYR A 9 4.35 -5.75 26.09
N SER A 10 4.71 -6.83 26.77
CA SER A 10 6.08 -7.37 26.76
C SER A 10 6.37 -8.17 25.48
N SER A 11 5.34 -8.66 24.82
CA SER A 11 5.44 -9.39 23.55
C SER A 11 4.19 -9.22 22.69
N GLU A 12 4.29 -9.58 21.42
CA GLU A 12 3.14 -9.62 20.50
C GLU A 12 2.12 -10.70 20.88
N GLU A 13 2.58 -11.82 21.44
CA GLU A 13 1.72 -12.89 21.94
C GLU A 13 0.82 -12.40 23.08
N GLU A 14 1.37 -11.60 23.98
CA GLU A 14 0.60 -10.97 25.06
C GLU A 14 -0.44 -9.98 24.48
N ALA A 15 -0.04 -9.16 23.50
CA ALA A 15 -0.95 -8.24 22.85
C ALA A 15 -2.09 -8.97 22.13
N PHE A 16 -1.83 -10.13 21.53
CA PHE A 16 -2.83 -10.92 20.83
C PHE A 16 -3.84 -11.65 21.73
N LEU A 17 -3.68 -11.58 23.05
CA LEU A 17 -4.70 -12.05 24.00
C LEU A 17 -5.86 -11.08 24.17
N GLU A 18 -5.71 -9.82 23.75
CA GLU A 18 -6.77 -8.83 23.82
C GLU A 18 -7.98 -9.24 22.97
N LYS A 19 -9.17 -8.89 23.46
CA LYS A 19 -10.45 -9.19 22.83
C LYS A 19 -11.15 -7.91 22.41
N GLU A 20 -12.01 -8.00 21.40
CA GLU A 20 -12.81 -6.87 20.90
C GLU A 20 -11.95 -5.67 20.44
N VAL A 21 -10.78 -5.96 19.88
CA VAL A 21 -9.84 -4.97 19.39
C VAL A 21 -9.56 -5.15 17.92
N VAL A 22 -9.06 -4.10 17.27
CA VAL A 22 -8.48 -4.14 15.93
C VAL A 22 -6.97 -4.06 16.08
N PHE A 23 -6.24 -5.05 15.56
CA PHE A 23 -4.79 -5.04 15.56
C PHE A 23 -4.27 -4.21 14.36
N ASP A 24 -3.53 -3.15 14.63
CA ASP A 24 -2.76 -2.43 13.59
C ASP A 24 -1.34 -2.97 13.53
N ILE A 25 -1.02 -3.68 12.45
CA ILE A 25 0.25 -4.39 12.27
C ILE A 25 1.22 -3.49 11.49
N ALA A 26 2.00 -2.70 12.23
CA ALA A 26 2.97 -1.75 11.70
C ALA A 26 4.41 -2.26 11.91
N VAL A 27 4.78 -3.30 11.17
CA VAL A 27 6.09 -3.93 11.23
C VAL A 27 6.81 -3.87 9.88
N PRO A 28 8.15 -3.98 9.84
CA PRO A 28 8.87 -4.11 8.58
C PRO A 28 8.40 -5.32 7.76
N PRO A 29 8.42 -5.23 6.42
CA PRO A 29 7.88 -6.29 5.55
C PRO A 29 8.57 -7.64 5.73
N GLN A 30 9.83 -7.65 6.18
CA GLN A 30 10.61 -8.86 6.41
C GLN A 30 10.03 -9.78 7.49
N VAL A 31 9.38 -9.20 8.50
CA VAL A 31 8.82 -9.95 9.64
C VAL A 31 7.30 -10.11 9.57
N LEU A 32 6.64 -9.46 8.60
CA LEU A 32 5.18 -9.41 8.51
C LEU A 32 4.54 -10.81 8.43
N ILE A 33 5.13 -11.73 7.67
CA ILE A 33 4.61 -13.11 7.55
C ILE A 33 4.56 -13.79 8.91
N GLU A 34 5.64 -13.68 9.69
CA GLU A 34 5.73 -14.34 11.00
C GLU A 34 4.73 -13.73 12.00
N VAL A 35 4.54 -12.43 11.96
CA VAL A 35 3.53 -11.75 12.78
C VAL A 35 2.12 -12.20 12.39
N VAL A 36 1.79 -12.24 11.08
CA VAL A 36 0.46 -12.65 10.60
C VAL A 36 0.15 -14.11 10.97
N LYS A 37 1.14 -15.00 11.00
CA LYS A 37 0.97 -16.38 11.48
C LYS A 37 0.51 -16.45 12.94
N LYS A 38 0.93 -15.48 13.78
CA LYS A 38 0.60 -15.44 15.20
C LYS A 38 -0.75 -14.81 15.51
N ILE A 39 -1.28 -13.97 14.64
CA ILE A 39 -2.61 -13.34 14.82
C ILE A 39 -3.66 -14.43 15.07
N PRO A 40 -4.51 -14.30 16.11
CA PRO A 40 -5.55 -15.30 16.39
C PRO A 40 -6.57 -15.45 15.25
N GLU A 41 -7.13 -16.66 15.11
CA GLU A 41 -8.22 -16.92 14.14
C GLU A 41 -9.41 -15.99 14.39
N GLY A 42 -10.00 -15.47 13.32
CA GLY A 42 -11.19 -14.60 13.38
C GLY A 42 -10.91 -13.16 13.83
N SER A 43 -9.66 -12.80 14.08
CA SER A 43 -9.30 -11.43 14.47
C SER A 43 -9.60 -10.40 13.38
N ILE A 44 -9.72 -9.14 13.80
CA ILE A 44 -9.79 -8.00 12.88
C ILE A 44 -8.45 -7.29 12.89
N CYS A 45 -7.85 -7.06 11.72
CA CYS A 45 -6.57 -6.36 11.67
C CYS A 45 -6.43 -5.42 10.46
N GLN A 46 -5.61 -4.41 10.64
CA GLN A 46 -5.09 -3.56 9.58
C GLN A 46 -3.60 -3.87 9.38
N LEU A 47 -3.20 -4.17 8.17
CA LEU A 47 -1.81 -4.38 7.80
C LEU A 47 -1.24 -3.12 7.16
N GLN A 48 -0.03 -2.73 7.56
CA GLN A 48 0.67 -1.65 6.87
C GLN A 48 1.29 -2.16 5.56
N LYS A 49 1.44 -1.26 4.59
CA LYS A 49 2.16 -1.55 3.33
C LYS A 49 3.69 -1.46 3.55
N PRO A 50 4.49 -2.18 2.77
CA PRO A 50 4.10 -3.16 1.76
C PRO A 50 3.72 -4.52 2.36
N MET A 51 2.97 -5.32 1.61
CA MET A 51 2.55 -6.67 1.99
C MET A 51 3.68 -7.70 1.80
N GLY A 52 4.75 -7.61 2.61
CA GLY A 52 5.95 -8.43 2.46
C GLY A 52 6.96 -7.84 1.47
N ASN A 53 8.04 -8.58 1.19
CA ASN A 53 9.13 -8.14 0.31
C ASN A 53 8.85 -8.44 -1.17
N SER A 54 7.88 -9.29 -1.46
CA SER A 54 7.62 -9.81 -2.80
C SER A 54 6.13 -10.13 -3.02
N MET A 55 5.76 -10.35 -4.27
CA MET A 55 4.43 -10.86 -4.62
C MET A 55 4.13 -12.23 -3.99
N LYS A 56 5.15 -13.09 -3.84
CA LYS A 56 5.01 -14.38 -3.16
C LYS A 56 4.65 -14.21 -1.70
N ASP A 57 5.27 -13.25 -1.02
CA ASP A 57 4.97 -12.95 0.37
C ASP A 57 3.54 -12.43 0.51
N ALA A 58 3.13 -11.52 -0.37
CA ALA A 58 1.76 -11.00 -0.38
C ALA A 58 0.71 -12.10 -0.60
N GLN A 59 0.99 -13.04 -1.49
CA GLN A 59 0.13 -14.20 -1.73
C GLN A 59 0.06 -15.12 -0.50
N LEU A 60 1.20 -15.38 0.14
CA LEU A 60 1.26 -16.19 1.35
C LEU A 60 0.51 -15.53 2.51
N ILE A 61 0.71 -14.22 2.73
CA ILE A 61 -0.02 -13.44 3.74
C ILE A 61 -1.53 -13.55 3.48
N ARG A 62 -1.97 -13.35 2.23
CA ARG A 62 -3.38 -13.50 1.85
C ARG A 62 -3.92 -14.89 2.15
N GLN A 63 -3.13 -15.93 1.88
CA GLN A 63 -3.50 -17.31 2.16
C GLN A 63 -3.70 -17.54 3.66
N ILE A 64 -2.74 -17.13 4.50
CA ILE A 64 -2.81 -17.26 5.95
C ILE A 64 -4.03 -16.53 6.52
N ILE A 65 -4.27 -15.30 6.07
CA ILE A 65 -5.45 -14.50 6.45
C ILE A 65 -6.74 -15.25 6.16
N LYS A 66 -6.85 -15.86 4.95
CA LYS A 66 -8.02 -16.64 4.55
C LYS A 66 -8.20 -17.90 5.40
N GLU A 67 -7.13 -18.67 5.60
CA GLU A 67 -7.15 -19.92 6.38
C GLU A 67 -7.54 -19.66 7.83
N LYS A 68 -7.05 -18.59 8.43
CA LYS A 68 -7.36 -18.19 9.80
C LYS A 68 -8.63 -17.34 9.92
N LYS A 69 -9.37 -17.14 8.84
CA LYS A 69 -10.61 -16.33 8.81
C LYS A 69 -10.42 -14.92 9.39
N ILE A 70 -9.22 -14.36 9.27
CA ILE A 70 -8.91 -13.01 9.74
C ILE A 70 -9.63 -12.01 8.83
N ILE A 71 -10.30 -11.02 9.43
CA ILE A 71 -10.86 -9.88 8.70
C ILE A 71 -9.76 -8.83 8.60
N ALA A 72 -9.13 -8.72 7.43
CA ALA A 72 -7.97 -7.85 7.25
C ALA A 72 -8.17 -6.83 6.14
N CYS A 73 -7.63 -5.64 6.34
CA CYS A 73 -7.43 -4.64 5.29
C CYS A 73 -5.95 -4.22 5.23
N VAL A 74 -5.54 -3.73 4.06
CA VAL A 74 -4.23 -3.07 3.91
C VAL A 74 -4.44 -1.57 4.02
N ASN A 75 -3.59 -0.89 4.78
CA ASN A 75 -3.68 0.55 4.98
C ASN A 75 -3.25 1.34 3.73
N LEU A 76 -4.13 1.39 2.75
CA LEU A 76 -3.99 2.22 1.55
C LEU A 76 -4.80 3.52 1.74
N GLN A 77 -4.35 4.33 2.68
CA GLN A 77 -5.08 5.46 3.25
C GLN A 77 -5.39 6.59 2.26
N LEU A 78 -4.66 6.70 1.13
CA LEU A 78 -4.81 7.82 0.20
C LEU A 78 -6.25 7.99 -0.30
N LYS A 79 -6.94 6.88 -0.60
CA LYS A 79 -8.32 6.92 -1.09
C LYS A 79 -9.33 7.49 -0.09
N PHE A 80 -8.96 7.59 1.18
CA PHE A 80 -9.79 8.17 2.24
C PHE A 80 -9.42 9.63 2.56
N SER A 81 -8.47 10.21 1.83
CA SER A 81 -8.17 11.64 1.98
C SER A 81 -9.33 12.49 1.48
N PRO A 82 -9.58 13.67 2.07
CA PRO A 82 -10.70 14.53 1.67
C PRO A 82 -10.74 14.84 0.18
N MET A 83 -9.59 15.07 -0.42
CA MET A 83 -9.47 15.33 -1.86
C MET A 83 -9.90 14.13 -2.71
N MET A 84 -9.45 12.92 -2.36
CA MET A 84 -9.79 11.71 -3.11
C MET A 84 -11.25 11.30 -2.92
N ILE A 85 -11.82 11.55 -1.74
CA ILE A 85 -13.25 11.37 -1.47
C ILE A 85 -14.07 12.34 -2.34
N ALA A 86 -13.71 13.62 -2.35
CA ALA A 86 -14.41 14.64 -3.16
C ALA A 86 -14.32 14.32 -4.67
N LEU A 87 -13.15 13.91 -5.15
CA LEU A 87 -12.97 13.51 -6.54
C LEU A 87 -13.83 12.28 -6.88
N ARG A 88 -13.85 11.29 -5.99
CA ARG A 88 -14.71 10.11 -6.16
C ARG A 88 -16.18 10.49 -6.22
N GLU A 89 -16.63 11.37 -5.33
CA GLU A 89 -18.01 11.86 -5.32
C GLU A 89 -18.37 12.62 -6.61
N ALA A 90 -17.45 13.44 -7.14
CA ALA A 90 -17.65 14.13 -8.41
C ALA A 90 -17.81 13.16 -9.60
N ILE A 91 -17.04 12.07 -9.59
CA ILE A 91 -17.14 10.99 -10.59
C ILE A 91 -18.49 10.26 -10.45
N ASP A 92 -18.82 9.83 -9.25
CA ASP A 92 -20.04 9.03 -8.99
C ASP A 92 -21.33 9.82 -9.26
N LYS A 93 -21.29 11.16 -9.14
CA LYS A 93 -22.38 12.08 -9.48
C LYS A 93 -22.36 12.58 -10.95
N ASP A 94 -21.48 12.04 -11.76
CA ASP A 94 -21.32 12.45 -13.18
C ASP A 94 -21.04 13.96 -13.37
N MET A 95 -20.39 14.59 -12.38
CA MET A 95 -20.11 16.04 -12.43
C MET A 95 -19.02 16.42 -13.42
N ILE A 96 -18.15 15.48 -13.78
CA ILE A 96 -17.06 15.67 -14.74
C ILE A 96 -17.26 14.91 -16.05
N GLY A 97 -18.39 14.20 -16.18
CA GLY A 97 -18.69 13.37 -17.35
C GLY A 97 -17.81 12.14 -17.47
N GLN A 98 -17.70 11.62 -18.69
CA GLN A 98 -16.91 10.42 -18.97
C GLN A 98 -15.42 10.69 -18.79
N ILE A 99 -14.75 9.83 -18.00
CA ILE A 99 -13.29 9.87 -17.85
C ILE A 99 -12.65 9.36 -19.14
N THR A 100 -11.87 10.20 -19.78
CA THR A 100 -11.08 9.86 -20.98
C THR A 100 -9.58 9.83 -20.67
N GLU A 101 -9.17 10.55 -19.64
CA GLU A 101 -7.77 10.65 -19.23
C GLU A 101 -7.66 10.70 -17.71
N LEU A 102 -6.65 10.00 -17.16
CA LEU A 102 -6.24 10.09 -15.79
C LEU A 102 -4.72 10.12 -15.74
N GLU A 103 -4.17 11.22 -15.27
CA GLU A 103 -2.72 11.39 -15.13
C GLU A 103 -2.37 11.72 -13.68
N ILE A 104 -1.37 11.02 -13.14
CA ILE A 104 -0.80 11.31 -11.83
C ILE A 104 0.69 11.62 -12.01
N SER A 105 1.05 12.84 -11.68
CA SER A 105 2.44 13.28 -11.64
C SER A 105 2.80 13.67 -10.23
N LEU A 106 3.78 12.99 -9.65
CA LEU A 106 4.25 13.23 -8.29
C LEU A 106 5.77 13.40 -8.29
N SER A 107 6.25 14.48 -7.68
CA SER A 107 7.66 14.66 -7.36
C SER A 107 7.79 15.14 -5.93
N VAL A 108 8.37 14.30 -5.07
CA VAL A 108 8.50 14.54 -3.63
C VAL A 108 9.88 14.15 -3.16
N LYS A 109 10.48 14.95 -2.29
CA LYS A 109 11.72 14.60 -1.60
C LYS A 109 11.39 13.73 -0.39
N THR A 110 11.53 12.43 -0.53
CA THR A 110 11.29 11.47 0.54
C THR A 110 12.53 11.36 1.45
N PRO A 111 12.37 11.43 2.79
CA PRO A 111 13.48 11.29 3.73
C PRO A 111 13.87 9.82 3.92
N TRP A 112 14.40 9.18 2.89
CA TRP A 112 14.70 7.75 2.83
C TRP A 112 15.61 7.25 3.95
N HIS A 113 16.47 8.11 4.46
CA HIS A 113 17.40 7.80 5.55
C HIS A 113 16.70 7.37 6.86
N LEU A 114 15.41 7.68 7.02
CA LEU A 114 14.63 7.24 8.18
C LEU A 114 14.29 5.74 8.16
N TRP A 115 14.44 5.09 7.02
CA TRP A 115 14.07 3.69 6.83
C TRP A 115 15.19 2.88 6.16
N PRO A 116 16.30 2.60 6.87
CA PRO A 116 17.46 1.90 6.28
C PRO A 116 17.13 0.51 5.71
N PHE A 117 16.10 -0.18 6.24
CA PHE A 117 15.67 -1.49 5.75
C PHE A 117 15.21 -1.45 4.29
N LEU A 118 14.86 -0.31 3.74
CA LEU A 118 14.45 -0.16 2.34
C LEU A 118 15.57 -0.46 1.35
N GLU A 119 16.83 -0.32 1.78
CA GLU A 119 18.01 -0.66 0.97
C GLU A 119 18.10 -2.18 0.69
N THR A 120 17.35 -3.01 1.42
CA THR A 120 17.30 -4.47 1.25
C THR A 120 16.16 -4.95 0.36
N LEU A 121 15.29 -4.05 -0.09
CA LEU A 121 14.13 -4.41 -0.92
C LEU A 121 14.47 -4.40 -2.41
N ASP A 122 14.00 -5.41 -3.13
CA ASP A 122 14.17 -5.50 -4.59
C ASP A 122 13.36 -4.43 -5.35
N ASN A 123 12.24 -3.99 -4.77
CA ASN A 123 11.37 -2.95 -5.32
C ASN A 123 10.91 -2.04 -4.18
N VAL A 124 11.07 -0.74 -4.33
CA VAL A 124 10.76 0.25 -3.29
C VAL A 124 9.61 1.15 -3.69
N GLU A 125 9.70 1.81 -4.85
CA GLU A 125 8.76 2.88 -5.21
C GLU A 125 7.33 2.36 -5.35
N VAL A 126 7.10 1.36 -6.20
CA VAL A 126 5.73 0.89 -6.50
C VAL A 126 5.03 0.32 -5.27
N PRO A 127 5.61 -0.64 -4.51
CA PRO A 127 4.92 -1.23 -3.35
C PRO A 127 4.77 -0.27 -2.16
N LEU A 128 5.53 0.81 -2.11
CA LEU A 128 5.50 1.76 -0.98
C LEU A 128 4.72 3.05 -1.28
N HIS A 129 4.70 3.51 -2.53
CA HIS A 129 4.11 4.80 -2.90
C HIS A 129 3.07 4.69 -4.01
N SER A 130 3.44 4.24 -5.20
CA SER A 130 2.51 4.11 -6.32
C SER A 130 1.31 3.23 -6.00
N ILE A 131 1.46 2.25 -5.11
CA ILE A 131 0.37 1.35 -4.70
C ILE A 131 -0.87 2.09 -4.18
N HIS A 132 -0.71 3.24 -3.53
CA HIS A 132 -1.82 4.05 -3.05
C HIS A 132 -2.66 4.63 -4.19
N TYR A 133 -1.99 5.11 -5.24
CA TYR A 133 -2.63 5.64 -6.44
C TYR A 133 -3.23 4.53 -7.27
N LEU A 134 -2.52 3.41 -7.41
CA LEU A 134 -3.02 2.23 -8.13
C LEU A 134 -4.28 1.66 -7.48
N ASP A 135 -4.35 1.60 -6.15
CA ASP A 135 -5.53 1.18 -5.40
C ASP A 135 -6.72 2.14 -5.66
N TRP A 136 -6.46 3.45 -5.63
CA TRP A 136 -7.49 4.45 -5.89
C TRP A 136 -7.99 4.36 -7.35
N ILE A 137 -7.08 4.35 -8.33
CA ILE A 137 -7.41 4.20 -9.75
C ILE A 137 -8.26 2.95 -9.97
N ARG A 138 -7.84 1.82 -9.39
CA ARG A 138 -8.56 0.57 -9.48
C ARG A 138 -9.97 0.66 -8.87
N SER A 139 -10.16 1.45 -7.84
CA SER A 139 -11.48 1.67 -7.22
C SER A 139 -12.42 2.47 -8.12
N VAL A 140 -11.89 3.29 -9.02
CA VAL A 140 -12.65 4.16 -9.94
C VAL A 140 -12.85 3.50 -11.31
N LEU A 141 -11.77 2.98 -11.89
CA LEU A 141 -11.76 2.45 -13.26
C LEU A 141 -11.84 0.93 -13.35
N GLY A 142 -11.71 0.22 -12.20
CA GLY A 142 -11.62 -1.23 -12.19
C GLY A 142 -10.23 -1.74 -12.52
N ASN A 143 -10.12 -3.03 -12.88
CA ASN A 143 -8.85 -3.63 -13.27
C ASN A 143 -8.46 -3.20 -14.70
N PRO A 144 -7.20 -2.81 -14.93
CA PRO A 144 -6.71 -2.57 -16.29
C PRO A 144 -6.58 -3.91 -17.04
N ARG A 145 -6.62 -3.84 -18.37
CA ARG A 145 -6.35 -4.97 -19.27
C ARG A 145 -4.87 -5.34 -19.25
N SER A 146 -4.01 -4.36 -19.28
CA SER A 146 -2.55 -4.54 -19.21
C SER A 146 -1.89 -3.40 -18.44
N VAL A 147 -0.65 -3.67 -18.00
CA VAL A 147 0.18 -2.73 -17.26
C VAL A 147 1.57 -2.71 -17.87
N HIS A 148 2.08 -1.52 -18.20
CA HIS A 148 3.46 -1.29 -18.56
C HIS A 148 4.11 -0.45 -17.46
N CYS A 149 5.20 -0.94 -16.89
CA CYS A 149 5.88 -0.25 -15.81
C CYS A 149 7.40 -0.27 -16.00
N LYS A 150 8.01 0.87 -15.76
CA LYS A 150 9.46 1.01 -15.67
C LYS A 150 9.83 1.73 -14.40
N SER A 151 10.47 1.00 -13.47
CA SER A 151 11.08 1.59 -12.27
C SER A 151 12.58 1.75 -12.48
N ILE A 152 13.12 2.84 -11.94
CA ILE A 152 14.54 3.18 -12.07
C ILE A 152 15.07 3.82 -10.78
N LYS A 153 16.38 3.73 -10.59
CA LYS A 153 17.09 4.40 -9.49
C LYS A 153 17.03 5.92 -9.62
N HIS A 154 17.15 6.60 -8.49
CA HIS A 154 17.40 8.03 -8.45
C HIS A 154 18.86 8.29 -8.06
N PRO A 155 19.58 9.19 -8.75
CA PRO A 155 20.99 9.46 -8.45
C PRO A 155 21.28 9.91 -7.01
N SER A 156 20.32 10.58 -6.37
CA SER A 156 20.46 11.04 -4.98
C SER A 156 20.31 9.94 -3.93
N VAL A 157 19.82 8.76 -4.32
CA VAL A 157 19.60 7.60 -3.44
C VAL A 157 20.06 6.30 -4.09
N PRO A 158 21.35 6.20 -4.42
CA PRO A 158 21.89 5.12 -5.26
C PRO A 158 21.79 3.71 -4.62
N LYS A 159 21.60 3.65 -3.31
CA LYS A 159 21.47 2.39 -2.57
C LYS A 159 20.09 1.74 -2.71
N LEU A 160 19.04 2.51 -3.00
CA LEU A 160 17.73 1.94 -3.25
C LEU A 160 17.68 1.24 -4.60
N SER A 161 16.91 0.17 -4.68
CA SER A 161 16.67 -0.57 -5.93
C SER A 161 16.01 0.32 -6.99
N ASP A 162 15.04 1.12 -6.56
CA ASP A 162 14.36 2.13 -7.37
C ASP A 162 13.78 3.25 -6.49
N ALA A 163 13.49 4.40 -7.08
CA ALA A 163 12.84 5.53 -6.42
C ALA A 163 12.00 6.37 -7.41
N ARG A 164 11.94 5.94 -8.67
CA ARG A 164 11.14 6.58 -9.72
C ARG A 164 10.45 5.53 -10.55
N SER A 165 9.21 5.76 -10.91
CA SER A 165 8.47 4.87 -11.81
C SER A 165 7.64 5.63 -12.83
N SER A 166 7.49 5.02 -14.00
CA SER A 166 6.52 5.40 -15.01
C SER A 166 5.61 4.20 -15.26
N ILE A 167 4.31 4.40 -15.12
CA ILE A 167 3.32 3.34 -15.21
C ILE A 167 2.26 3.76 -16.22
N ILE A 168 1.91 2.87 -17.15
CA ILE A 168 0.80 3.02 -18.07
C ILE A 168 -0.16 1.88 -17.80
N LEU A 169 -1.43 2.22 -17.57
CA LEU A 169 -2.52 1.27 -17.39
C LEU A 169 -3.43 1.32 -18.62
N GLU A 170 -3.59 0.19 -19.29
CA GLU A 170 -4.44 0.06 -20.46
C GLU A 170 -5.81 -0.49 -20.07
N TYR A 171 -6.84 0.15 -20.54
CA TYR A 171 -8.25 -0.26 -20.37
C TYR A 171 -8.85 -0.60 -21.71
N GLU A 172 -9.92 -1.40 -21.73
CA GLU A 172 -10.67 -1.72 -22.97
C GLU A 172 -11.43 -0.50 -23.54
N LYS A 173 -11.66 0.51 -22.69
CA LYS A 173 -12.23 1.80 -23.09
C LYS A 173 -11.11 2.73 -23.53
N ASP A 174 -11.45 3.76 -24.30
CA ASP A 174 -10.52 4.81 -24.73
C ASP A 174 -10.11 5.73 -23.56
N ILE A 175 -9.51 5.13 -22.54
CA ILE A 175 -9.01 5.81 -21.33
C ILE A 175 -7.49 5.75 -21.34
N ARG A 176 -6.84 6.92 -21.33
CA ARG A 176 -5.40 7.02 -21.09
C ARG A 176 -5.15 7.17 -19.59
N CYS A 177 -4.45 6.22 -19.00
CA CYS A 177 -4.10 6.27 -17.57
C CYS A 177 -2.61 6.11 -17.38
N CYS A 178 -1.96 7.16 -16.86
CA CYS A 178 -0.50 7.24 -16.71
C CYS A 178 -0.12 7.74 -15.32
N LEU A 179 0.95 7.16 -14.76
CA LEU A 179 1.58 7.66 -13.54
C LEU A 179 3.06 7.94 -13.79
N SER A 180 3.52 9.11 -13.35
CA SER A 180 4.94 9.49 -13.33
C SER A 180 5.31 9.88 -11.91
N ILE A 181 6.06 9.02 -11.24
CA ILE A 181 6.35 9.14 -9.81
C ILE A 181 7.86 9.28 -9.60
N ASN A 182 8.25 10.26 -8.79
CA ASN A 182 9.64 10.58 -8.47
C ASN A 182 9.76 10.94 -6.98
N HIS A 183 10.61 10.23 -6.25
CA HIS A 183 10.88 10.40 -4.81
C HIS A 183 12.33 10.71 -4.51
#